data_6c99356b4fbaa8a21a7e6193f1f2734b
#
_entry.id   6c99356b4fbaa8a21a7e6193f1f2734b
#
_cell.length_a   1.000
_cell.length_b   1.000
_cell.length_c   1.000
_cell.angle_alpha   90.00
_cell.angle_beta   90.00
_cell.angle_gamma   90.00
#
_symmetry.space_group_name_H-M   'P 1'
#
loop_
_entity.id
_entity.type
_entity.pdbx_description
1 polymer ?
#
loop_
_entity_poly.entity_id
_entity_poly.type
_entity_poly.pdbx_seq_one_letter_code
_entity_poly.pdbx_strand_id
1 'polypeptide(L)'
;GFLISSIIFSVIGGALFQVVGLGTREKIAPSEEKNSLIANFKIMWKNKPFRKIMISGVLGSPKMLLMLAAMPLITYYFASKNPLLAMVYMVLLGGALFIGNLGIMAFATKLNQKYSKKQLHIWGNAVGIIPYLGVYFMYLADPRNLVAWYWLIVAAVLFFFAGISMGLTLVIQTYMIADCVDYEEYKNNIRPDGVFFSGQTFIAKITAGIATLLSGLIYSIYGFSDANVDKVNAYVSAGQQPRLLPEFDPYMRALFVMVSIPPAIGCVLSILPMLNYPLSDKRSKEILDALIIRRAGITAKAAVDPMECKVVKLFDETIQLYDESEEDVVENAEVE
;
A
#
# COMPACT_ATOMS: atom_id res chain seq x y z
N GLY A 1 4.75 28.93 15.33
CA GLY A 1 4.71 27.47 15.48
C GLY A 1 4.80 26.71 14.18
N PHE A 2 3.72 26.66 13.38
CA PHE A 2 3.62 25.79 12.19
C PHE A 2 4.69 26.05 11.13
N LEU A 3 4.95 27.32 10.78
CA LEU A 3 5.98 27.70 9.81
C LEU A 3 7.38 27.22 10.22
N ILE A 4 7.76 27.46 11.48
CA ILE A 4 9.07 27.07 12.00
C ILE A 4 9.23 25.53 11.97
N SER A 5 8.20 24.80 12.44
CA SER A 5 8.22 23.33 12.41
C SER A 5 8.34 22.81 10.97
N SER A 6 7.59 23.39 10.02
CA SER A 6 7.66 22.99 8.62
C SER A 6 9.05 23.22 8.01
N ILE A 7 9.69 24.35 8.31
CA ILE A 7 11.05 24.63 7.85
C ILE A 7 12.04 23.61 8.43
N ILE A 8 11.99 23.37 9.75
CA ILE A 8 12.89 22.43 10.43
C ILE A 8 12.76 21.02 9.81
N PHE A 9 11.54 20.51 9.70
CA PHE A 9 11.31 19.18 9.12
C PHE A 9 11.68 19.09 7.64
N SER A 10 11.49 20.16 6.86
CA SER A 10 11.90 20.19 5.45
C SER A 10 13.42 20.15 5.30
N VAL A 11 14.15 20.90 6.14
CA VAL A 11 15.62 20.92 6.12
C VAL A 11 16.18 19.57 6.56
N ILE A 12 15.68 19.02 7.68
CA ILE A 12 16.12 17.70 8.17
C ILE A 12 15.79 16.60 7.17
N GLY A 13 14.56 16.58 6.66
CA GLY A 13 14.12 15.58 5.67
C GLY A 13 14.93 15.68 4.38
N GLY A 14 15.18 16.89 3.87
CA GLY A 14 16.01 17.12 2.70
C GLY A 14 17.45 16.66 2.90
N ALA A 15 18.05 16.96 4.05
CA ALA A 15 19.40 16.51 4.39
C ALA A 15 19.50 14.99 4.48
N LEU A 16 18.56 14.32 5.15
CA LEU A 16 18.51 12.85 5.23
C LEU A 16 18.32 12.22 3.87
N PHE A 17 17.53 12.82 2.99
CA PHE A 17 17.34 12.32 1.62
C PHE A 17 18.63 12.40 0.80
N GLN A 18 19.42 13.50 0.97
CA GLN A 18 20.73 13.61 0.31
C GLN A 18 21.74 12.56 0.80
N VAL A 19 21.71 12.19 2.07
CA VAL A 19 22.58 11.11 2.60
C VAL A 19 22.29 9.79 1.89
N VAL A 20 21.03 9.48 1.60
CA VAL A 20 20.65 8.28 0.84
C VAL A 20 21.20 8.37 -0.59
N GLY A 21 21.03 9.52 -1.28
CA GLY A 21 21.51 9.73 -2.64
C GLY A 21 23.04 9.62 -2.77
N LEU A 22 23.77 10.14 -1.79
CA LEU A 22 25.22 10.07 -1.76
C LEU A 22 25.78 8.68 -1.38
N GLY A 23 25.02 7.93 -0.57
CA GLY A 23 25.42 6.61 -0.07
C GLY A 23 25.07 5.44 -1.00
N THR A 24 24.18 5.65 -1.97
CA THR A 24 23.74 4.61 -2.90
C THR A 24 24.50 4.70 -4.23
N ARG A 25 25.05 3.57 -4.71
CA ARG A 25 25.64 3.43 -6.05
C ARG A 25 24.74 2.51 -6.88
N GLU A 26 24.34 2.97 -8.05
CA GLU A 26 23.66 2.13 -9.02
C GLU A 26 24.62 1.03 -9.50
N LYS A 27 24.21 -0.23 -9.31
CA LYS A 27 24.99 -1.40 -9.74
C LYS A 27 24.54 -1.93 -11.09
N ILE A 28 23.39 -1.53 -11.57
CA ILE A 28 22.77 -1.99 -12.82
C ILE A 28 22.49 -0.75 -13.65
N ALA A 29 22.92 -0.75 -14.91
CA ALA A 29 22.68 0.37 -15.81
C ALA A 29 21.16 0.56 -16.06
N PRO A 30 20.66 1.81 -16.02
CA PRO A 30 19.27 2.08 -16.35
C PRO A 30 18.99 1.78 -17.83
N SER A 31 17.73 1.48 -18.14
CA SER A 31 17.31 1.31 -19.54
C SER A 31 17.41 2.62 -20.31
N GLU A 32 18.05 2.61 -21.44
CA GLU A 32 18.20 3.79 -22.32
C GLU A 32 16.92 4.12 -23.11
N GLU A 33 15.92 3.23 -23.12
CA GLU A 33 14.70 3.41 -23.89
C GLU A 33 13.78 4.50 -23.29
N LYS A 34 13.59 5.57 -24.05
CA LYS A 34 12.61 6.63 -23.75
C LYS A 34 11.26 6.25 -24.34
N ASN A 35 10.45 5.59 -23.55
CA ASN A 35 9.08 5.23 -23.92
C ASN A 35 8.07 6.37 -23.66
N SER A 36 7.04 6.47 -24.50
CA SER A 36 5.90 7.36 -24.24
C SER A 36 5.10 6.87 -23.01
N LEU A 37 4.32 7.77 -22.38
CA LEU A 37 3.46 7.40 -21.22
C LEU A 37 2.52 6.23 -21.55
N ILE A 38 1.96 6.21 -22.77
CA ILE A 38 1.05 5.15 -23.22
C ILE A 38 1.82 3.83 -23.37
N ALA A 39 3.04 3.87 -23.90
CA ALA A 39 3.90 2.68 -24.02
C ALA A 39 4.24 2.11 -22.63
N ASN A 40 4.60 2.97 -21.67
CA ASN A 40 4.88 2.57 -20.30
C ASN A 40 3.65 1.92 -19.64
N PHE A 41 2.46 2.50 -19.82
CA PHE A 41 1.23 1.89 -19.31
C PHE A 41 0.96 0.53 -19.97
N LYS A 42 1.22 0.39 -21.27
CA LYS A 42 1.08 -0.88 -21.98
C LYS A 42 2.03 -1.96 -21.45
N ILE A 43 3.30 -1.60 -21.13
CA ILE A 43 4.27 -2.51 -20.50
C ILE A 43 3.72 -2.99 -19.16
N MET A 44 3.30 -2.08 -18.28
CA MET A 44 2.73 -2.41 -16.98
C MET A 44 1.50 -3.32 -17.08
N TRP A 45 0.61 -3.05 -18.05
CA TRP A 45 -0.62 -3.83 -18.23
C TRP A 45 -0.39 -5.22 -18.81
N LYS A 46 0.59 -5.37 -19.70
CA LYS A 46 0.99 -6.65 -20.29
C LYS A 46 1.71 -7.57 -19.29
N ASN A 47 2.39 -7.01 -18.30
CA ASN A 47 3.03 -7.78 -17.24
C ASN A 47 1.96 -8.38 -16.33
N LYS A 48 1.69 -9.69 -16.51
CA LYS A 48 0.62 -10.41 -15.77
C LYS A 48 0.74 -10.25 -14.24
N PRO A 49 1.91 -10.47 -13.60
CA PRO A 49 2.08 -10.26 -12.16
C PRO A 49 1.77 -8.82 -11.74
N PHE A 50 2.33 -7.83 -12.42
CA PHE A 50 2.14 -6.42 -12.07
C PHE A 50 0.68 -5.98 -12.23
N ARG A 51 -0.01 -6.44 -13.27
CA ARG A 51 -1.44 -6.17 -13.46
C ARG A 51 -2.28 -6.64 -12.27
N LYS A 52 -1.97 -7.81 -11.67
CA LYS A 52 -2.66 -8.30 -10.47
C LYS A 52 -2.41 -7.41 -9.27
N ILE A 53 -1.17 -6.92 -9.09
CA ILE A 53 -0.82 -5.96 -8.03
C ILE A 53 -1.58 -4.65 -8.23
N MET A 54 -1.63 -4.13 -9.45
CA MET A 54 -2.32 -2.89 -9.79
C MET A 54 -3.82 -3.00 -9.49
N ILE A 55 -4.48 -4.07 -9.93
CA ILE A 55 -5.90 -4.30 -9.66
C ILE A 55 -6.14 -4.44 -8.15
N SER A 56 -5.30 -5.18 -7.43
CA SER A 56 -5.38 -5.32 -5.97
C SER A 56 -5.25 -3.97 -5.25
N GLY A 57 -4.30 -3.13 -5.67
CA GLY A 57 -4.11 -1.80 -5.11
C GLY A 57 -5.33 -0.90 -5.33
N VAL A 58 -5.85 -0.86 -6.57
CA VAL A 58 -7.04 -0.06 -6.92
C VAL A 58 -8.29 -0.54 -6.18
N LEU A 59 -8.53 -1.84 -6.11
CA LEU A 59 -9.66 -2.41 -5.35
C LEU A 59 -9.50 -2.19 -3.83
N GLY A 60 -8.28 -2.03 -3.35
CA GLY A 60 -7.97 -1.67 -1.96
C GLY A 60 -8.17 -0.19 -1.63
N SER A 61 -8.60 0.66 -2.57
CA SER A 61 -8.79 2.10 -2.37
C SER A 61 -9.60 2.49 -1.13
N PRO A 62 -10.67 1.76 -0.74
CA PRO A 62 -11.44 2.14 0.44
C PRO A 62 -10.64 2.16 1.75
N LYS A 63 -9.49 1.49 1.81
CA LYS A 63 -8.60 1.53 2.99
C LYS A 63 -8.07 2.94 3.28
N MET A 64 -7.94 3.78 2.26
CA MET A 64 -7.46 5.15 2.39
C MET A 64 -8.44 6.06 3.14
N LEU A 65 -9.71 5.68 3.24
CA LEU A 65 -10.73 6.43 3.98
C LEU A 65 -10.38 6.58 5.47
N LEU A 66 -9.68 5.62 6.07
CA LEU A 66 -9.15 5.77 7.42
C LEU A 66 -8.33 7.05 7.58
N MET A 67 -7.41 7.31 6.64
CA MET A 67 -6.56 8.50 6.69
C MET A 67 -7.34 9.79 6.43
N LEU A 68 -8.31 9.77 5.52
CA LEU A 68 -9.13 10.93 5.21
C LEU A 68 -10.05 11.32 6.36
N ALA A 69 -10.62 10.33 7.08
CA ALA A 69 -11.55 10.58 8.18
C ALA A 69 -10.88 10.73 9.55
N ALA A 70 -9.57 10.45 9.68
CA ALA A 70 -8.88 10.47 10.98
C ALA A 70 -8.94 11.83 11.67
N MET A 71 -8.60 12.92 10.98
CA MET A 71 -8.63 14.27 11.56
C MET A 71 -10.05 14.75 11.88
N PRO A 72 -11.04 14.64 10.97
CA PRO A 72 -12.43 14.91 11.29
C PRO A 72 -12.95 14.11 12.49
N LEU A 73 -12.62 12.82 12.57
CA LEU A 73 -13.02 11.96 13.69
C LEU A 73 -12.44 12.47 15.02
N ILE A 74 -11.15 12.78 15.06
CA ILE A 74 -10.50 13.33 16.26
C ILE A 74 -11.13 14.65 16.65
N THR A 75 -11.34 15.56 15.70
CA THR A 75 -11.85 16.90 15.95
C THR A 75 -13.30 16.89 16.42
N TYR A 76 -14.18 16.20 15.69
CA TYR A 76 -15.61 16.27 15.95
C TYR A 76 -16.09 15.32 17.05
N TYR A 77 -15.43 14.17 17.19
CA TYR A 77 -15.86 13.19 18.17
C TYR A 77 -15.07 13.27 19.49
N PHE A 78 -13.73 13.31 19.42
CA PHE A 78 -12.88 13.15 20.61
C PHE A 78 -12.50 14.46 21.28
N ALA A 79 -12.01 15.43 20.55
CA ALA A 79 -11.31 16.58 21.12
C ALA A 79 -12.15 17.85 21.24
N SER A 80 -13.16 18.04 20.40
CA SER A 80 -13.86 19.32 20.28
C SER A 80 -12.88 20.48 20.07
N LYS A 81 -13.08 21.63 20.73
CA LYS A 81 -12.23 22.82 20.60
C LYS A 81 -10.84 22.71 21.26
N ASN A 82 -10.57 21.67 22.05
CA ASN A 82 -9.33 21.58 22.81
C ASN A 82 -8.17 21.03 21.96
N PRO A 83 -7.23 21.87 21.48
CA PRO A 83 -6.16 21.42 20.60
C PRO A 83 -5.15 20.51 21.32
N LEU A 84 -4.96 20.67 22.63
CA LEU A 84 -4.10 19.78 23.41
C LEU A 84 -4.69 18.37 23.48
N LEU A 85 -6.02 18.30 23.71
CA LEU A 85 -6.75 17.03 23.76
C LEU A 85 -6.76 16.35 22.37
N ALA A 86 -6.91 17.12 21.28
CA ALA A 86 -6.78 16.62 19.93
C ALA A 86 -5.40 16.00 19.68
N MET A 87 -4.34 16.67 20.14
CA MET A 87 -2.98 16.16 20.05
C MET A 87 -2.80 14.86 20.85
N VAL A 88 -3.33 14.77 22.04
CA VAL A 88 -3.26 13.56 22.87
C VAL A 88 -3.95 12.38 22.18
N TYR A 89 -5.15 12.55 21.63
CA TYR A 89 -5.84 11.49 20.92
C TYR A 89 -5.15 11.11 19.61
N MET A 90 -4.59 12.09 18.88
CA MET A 90 -3.82 11.83 17.68
C MET A 90 -2.56 11.02 17.99
N VAL A 91 -1.83 11.37 19.05
CA VAL A 91 -0.64 10.61 19.48
C VAL A 91 -1.02 9.22 19.98
N LEU A 92 -2.11 9.08 20.72
CA LEU A 92 -2.54 7.79 21.24
C LEU A 92 -3.01 6.85 20.11
N LEU A 93 -3.97 7.27 19.31
CA LEU A 93 -4.59 6.42 18.28
C LEU A 93 -3.71 6.35 17.02
N GLY A 94 -3.22 7.49 16.54
CA GLY A 94 -2.30 7.56 15.41
C GLY A 94 -0.96 6.94 15.74
N GLY A 95 -0.42 7.18 16.93
CA GLY A 95 0.81 6.56 17.42
C GLY A 95 0.71 5.04 17.49
N ALA A 96 -0.38 4.49 18.00
CA ALA A 96 -0.62 3.05 18.01
C ALA A 96 -0.61 2.47 16.59
N LEU A 97 -1.28 3.13 15.64
CA LEU A 97 -1.26 2.73 14.22
C LEU A 97 0.15 2.79 13.63
N PHE A 98 0.92 3.87 13.88
CA PHE A 98 2.28 4.00 13.40
C PHE A 98 3.23 2.98 14.01
N ILE A 99 3.12 2.68 15.30
CA ILE A 99 3.94 1.65 15.97
C ILE A 99 3.67 0.28 15.33
N GLY A 100 2.41 -0.07 15.10
CA GLY A 100 2.04 -1.30 14.39
C GLY A 100 2.60 -1.35 12.97
N ASN A 101 2.50 -0.25 12.24
CA ASN A 101 2.97 -0.11 10.86
C ASN A 101 4.50 -0.26 10.77
N LEU A 102 5.25 0.55 11.51
CA LEU A 102 6.72 0.50 11.49
C LEU A 102 7.26 -0.78 12.12
N GLY A 103 6.61 -1.27 13.18
CA GLY A 103 7.00 -2.51 13.84
C GLY A 103 6.98 -3.69 12.87
N ILE A 104 5.86 -3.90 12.16
CA ILE A 104 5.77 -5.01 11.20
C ILE A 104 6.72 -4.83 10.01
N MET A 105 6.98 -3.60 9.55
CA MET A 105 7.93 -3.32 8.48
C MET A 105 9.34 -3.80 8.84
N ALA A 106 9.78 -3.60 10.09
CA ALA A 106 11.07 -4.07 10.57
C ALA A 106 11.18 -5.62 10.56
N PHE A 107 10.07 -6.32 10.73
CA PHE A 107 10.03 -7.79 10.70
C PHE A 107 9.64 -8.37 9.33
N ALA A 108 9.23 -7.55 8.36
CA ALA A 108 8.73 -8.01 7.07
C ALA A 108 9.73 -8.88 6.29
N THR A 109 11.02 -8.54 6.34
CA THR A 109 12.09 -9.35 5.71
C THR A 109 12.18 -10.75 6.31
N LYS A 110 12.13 -10.88 7.63
CA LYS A 110 12.14 -12.19 8.30
C LYS A 110 10.89 -13.01 7.98
N LEU A 111 9.74 -12.35 7.90
CA LEU A 111 8.50 -13.00 7.50
C LEU A 111 8.57 -13.50 6.06
N ASN A 112 9.13 -12.71 5.15
CA ASN A 112 9.28 -13.07 3.74
C ASN A 112 10.28 -14.23 3.50
N GLN A 113 11.21 -14.47 4.43
CA GLN A 113 12.07 -15.66 4.39
C GLN A 113 11.32 -16.95 4.71
N LYS A 114 10.24 -16.86 5.49
CA LYS A 114 9.48 -18.04 5.99
C LYS A 114 8.21 -18.28 5.19
N TYR A 115 7.54 -17.23 4.72
CA TYR A 115 6.25 -17.28 4.06
C TYR A 115 6.31 -16.61 2.69
N SER A 116 5.49 -17.07 1.75
CA SER A 116 5.45 -16.50 0.41
C SER A 116 4.89 -15.07 0.41
N LYS A 117 5.37 -14.22 -0.51
CA LYS A 117 4.88 -12.84 -0.70
C LYS A 117 3.38 -12.81 -0.92
N LYS A 118 2.85 -13.76 -1.72
CA LYS A 118 1.40 -13.93 -1.93
C LYS A 118 0.66 -14.17 -0.61
N GLN A 119 1.14 -15.11 0.23
CA GLN A 119 0.53 -15.40 1.53
C GLN A 119 0.58 -14.20 2.46
N LEU A 120 1.73 -13.53 2.55
CA LEU A 120 1.90 -12.35 3.40
C LEU A 120 1.00 -11.18 2.97
N HIS A 121 0.80 -10.98 1.66
CA HIS A 121 -0.14 -9.97 1.17
C HIS A 121 -1.59 -10.31 1.55
N ILE A 122 -2.00 -11.57 1.39
CA ILE A 122 -3.34 -12.04 1.77
C ILE A 122 -3.53 -11.92 3.28
N TRP A 123 -2.59 -12.39 4.09
CA TRP A 123 -2.67 -12.32 5.56
C TRP A 123 -2.64 -10.88 6.07
N GLY A 124 -1.80 -10.02 5.48
CA GLY A 124 -1.76 -8.60 5.82
C GLY A 124 -3.12 -7.94 5.67
N ASN A 125 -3.82 -8.21 4.56
CA ASN A 125 -5.16 -7.70 4.37
C ASN A 125 -6.20 -8.39 5.28
N ALA A 126 -6.13 -9.71 5.45
CA ALA A 126 -7.06 -10.46 6.30
C ALA A 126 -7.00 -10.02 7.77
N VAL A 127 -5.79 -9.82 8.31
CA VAL A 127 -5.59 -9.28 9.67
C VAL A 127 -6.22 -7.90 9.82
N GLY A 128 -6.23 -7.07 8.76
CA GLY A 128 -6.84 -5.74 8.79
C GLY A 128 -8.36 -5.73 8.90
N ILE A 129 -9.05 -6.78 8.44
CA ILE A 129 -10.52 -6.83 8.47
C ILE A 129 -11.05 -6.75 9.91
N ILE A 130 -10.43 -7.49 10.83
CA ILE A 130 -10.86 -7.59 12.22
C ILE A 130 -10.82 -6.23 12.95
N PRO A 131 -9.69 -5.49 12.98
CA PRO A 131 -9.63 -4.20 13.65
C PRO A 131 -10.55 -3.15 13.01
N TYR A 132 -10.68 -3.12 11.69
CA TYR A 132 -11.59 -2.17 11.05
C TYR A 132 -13.05 -2.44 11.46
N LEU A 133 -13.52 -3.67 11.41
CA LEU A 133 -14.87 -4.02 11.89
C LEU A 133 -14.98 -3.82 13.40
N GLY A 134 -13.93 -4.11 14.17
CA GLY A 134 -13.88 -3.89 15.60
C GLY A 134 -14.16 -2.43 16.00
N VAL A 135 -13.62 -1.46 15.26
CA VAL A 135 -13.90 -0.03 15.46
C VAL A 135 -15.39 0.28 15.27
N TYR A 136 -16.05 -0.34 14.31
CA TYR A 136 -17.49 -0.15 14.11
C TYR A 136 -18.31 -0.76 15.22
N PHE A 137 -17.99 -1.99 15.63
CA PHE A 137 -18.70 -2.64 16.75
C PHE A 137 -18.49 -1.88 18.08
N MET A 138 -17.29 -1.35 18.30
CA MET A 138 -17.01 -0.47 19.45
C MET A 138 -17.94 0.75 19.44
N TYR A 139 -18.11 1.40 18.26
CA TYR A 139 -19.02 2.53 18.13
C TYR A 139 -20.48 2.14 18.37
N LEU A 140 -20.92 0.98 17.89
CA LEU A 140 -22.28 0.50 18.14
C LEU A 140 -22.55 0.18 19.62
N ALA A 141 -21.53 -0.27 20.35
CA ALA A 141 -21.67 -0.63 21.77
C ALA A 141 -21.87 0.61 22.65
N ASP A 142 -21.15 1.71 22.38
CA ASP A 142 -21.24 2.93 23.19
C ASP A 142 -21.00 4.19 22.33
N PRO A 143 -21.99 4.62 21.51
CA PRO A 143 -21.79 5.69 20.51
C PRO A 143 -21.43 7.04 21.09
N ARG A 144 -21.65 7.29 22.38
CA ARG A 144 -21.47 8.61 23.01
C ARG A 144 -20.30 8.70 23.97
N ASN A 145 -19.73 7.58 24.41
CA ASN A 145 -18.74 7.55 25.49
C ASN A 145 -17.42 6.85 25.12
N LEU A 146 -17.07 6.77 23.84
CA LEU A 146 -15.81 6.15 23.39
C LEU A 146 -14.53 6.90 23.85
N VAL A 147 -14.70 8.02 24.54
CA VAL A 147 -13.60 8.73 25.21
C VAL A 147 -13.24 8.14 26.56
N ALA A 148 -14.03 7.19 27.09
CA ALA A 148 -13.71 6.49 28.33
C ALA A 148 -12.39 5.72 28.14
N TRP A 149 -11.55 5.71 29.19
CA TRP A 149 -10.17 5.18 29.12
C TRP A 149 -10.11 3.72 28.62
N TYR A 150 -11.06 2.89 28.98
CA TYR A 150 -11.14 1.49 28.54
C TYR A 150 -11.42 1.39 27.04
N TRP A 151 -12.30 2.24 26.49
CA TRP A 151 -12.53 2.29 25.04
C TRP A 151 -11.33 2.81 24.26
N LEU A 152 -10.59 3.76 24.84
CA LEU A 152 -9.37 4.27 24.22
C LEU A 152 -8.28 3.20 24.13
N ILE A 153 -8.16 2.32 25.15
CA ILE A 153 -7.24 1.19 25.08
C ILE A 153 -7.68 0.21 23.98
N VAL A 154 -8.96 -0.14 23.93
CA VAL A 154 -9.49 -1.02 22.87
C VAL A 154 -9.23 -0.41 21.50
N ALA A 155 -9.52 0.87 21.31
CA ALA A 155 -9.24 1.58 20.06
C ALA A 155 -7.75 1.57 19.71
N ALA A 156 -6.86 1.84 20.66
CA ALA A 156 -5.41 1.81 20.44
C ALA A 156 -4.93 0.42 19.99
N VAL A 157 -5.44 -0.65 20.60
CA VAL A 157 -5.14 -2.03 20.18
C VAL A 157 -5.66 -2.30 18.78
N LEU A 158 -6.87 -1.90 18.44
CA LEU A 158 -7.43 -2.06 17.10
C LEU A 158 -6.61 -1.29 16.05
N PHE A 159 -6.25 -0.03 16.33
CA PHE A 159 -5.42 0.77 15.43
C PHE A 159 -4.00 0.22 15.29
N PHE A 160 -3.42 -0.36 16.34
CA PHE A 160 -2.14 -1.06 16.26
C PHE A 160 -2.19 -2.22 15.26
N PHE A 161 -3.21 -3.08 15.32
CA PHE A 161 -3.38 -4.18 14.36
C PHE A 161 -3.73 -3.67 12.94
N ALA A 162 -4.49 -2.59 12.81
CA ALA A 162 -4.71 -1.93 11.53
C ALA A 162 -3.38 -1.42 10.93
N GLY A 163 -2.50 -0.88 11.77
CA GLY A 163 -1.14 -0.48 11.40
C GLY A 163 -0.31 -1.65 10.88
N ILE A 164 -0.35 -2.80 11.57
CA ILE A 164 0.32 -4.04 11.12
C ILE A 164 -0.17 -4.43 9.72
N SER A 165 -1.48 -4.42 9.48
CA SER A 165 -2.07 -4.72 8.18
C SER A 165 -1.56 -3.80 7.08
N MET A 166 -1.53 -2.49 7.33
CA MET A 166 -1.07 -1.48 6.37
C MET A 166 0.43 -1.63 6.07
N GLY A 167 1.26 -1.77 7.09
CA GLY A 167 2.72 -1.87 6.95
C GLY A 167 3.14 -3.14 6.23
N LEU A 168 2.57 -4.28 6.60
CA LEU A 168 2.87 -5.55 5.94
C LEU A 168 2.49 -5.51 4.46
N THR A 169 1.28 -5.05 4.15
CA THR A 169 0.81 -4.96 2.76
C THR A 169 1.70 -4.04 1.91
N LEU A 170 2.11 -2.89 2.46
CA LEU A 170 2.96 -1.92 1.76
C LEU A 170 4.33 -2.51 1.40
N VAL A 171 5.03 -3.13 2.37
CA VAL A 171 6.37 -3.70 2.14
C VAL A 171 6.31 -4.87 1.18
N ILE A 172 5.35 -5.78 1.38
CA ILE A 172 5.22 -6.97 0.51
C ILE A 172 4.84 -6.55 -0.91
N GLN A 173 3.99 -5.55 -1.08
CA GLN A 173 3.68 -5.01 -2.41
C GLN A 173 4.94 -4.47 -3.11
N THR A 174 5.82 -3.78 -2.39
CA THR A 174 7.09 -3.28 -2.94
C THR A 174 8.01 -4.43 -3.37
N TYR A 175 8.12 -5.49 -2.57
CA TYR A 175 8.89 -6.69 -2.97
C TYR A 175 8.30 -7.37 -4.22
N MET A 176 6.97 -7.48 -4.29
CA MET A 176 6.31 -8.05 -5.47
C MET A 176 6.51 -7.20 -6.72
N ILE A 177 6.59 -5.87 -6.60
CA ILE A 177 6.89 -4.97 -7.72
C ILE A 177 8.32 -5.18 -8.21
N ALA A 178 9.29 -5.35 -7.30
CA ALA A 178 10.66 -5.67 -7.68
C ALA A 178 10.75 -7.01 -8.46
N ASP A 179 10.01 -8.03 -8.02
CA ASP A 179 9.91 -9.30 -8.77
C ASP A 179 9.30 -9.11 -10.17
N CYS A 180 8.36 -8.17 -10.33
CA CYS A 180 7.77 -7.88 -11.65
C CYS A 180 8.78 -7.23 -12.61
N VAL A 181 9.71 -6.44 -12.08
CA VAL A 181 10.83 -5.87 -12.87
C VAL A 181 11.73 -6.99 -13.37
N ASP A 182 12.13 -7.90 -12.47
CA ASP A 182 12.99 -9.04 -12.83
C ASP A 182 12.27 -9.98 -13.82
N TYR A 183 10.96 -10.20 -13.65
CA TYR A 183 10.14 -10.97 -14.59
C TYR A 183 10.10 -10.33 -15.99
N GLU A 184 9.99 -8.99 -16.08
CA GLU A 184 10.00 -8.27 -17.36
C GLU A 184 11.36 -8.35 -18.02
N GLU A 185 12.45 -8.18 -17.25
CA GLU A 185 13.82 -8.32 -17.76
C GLU A 185 14.09 -9.72 -18.28
N TYR A 186 13.61 -10.74 -17.55
CA TYR A 186 13.77 -12.13 -17.98
C TYR A 186 13.06 -12.40 -19.31
N LYS A 187 11.82 -11.89 -19.45
CA LYS A 187 10.95 -12.17 -20.60
C LYS A 187 11.31 -11.35 -21.84
N ASN A 188 11.60 -10.06 -21.68
CA ASN A 188 11.71 -9.12 -22.78
C ASN A 188 13.13 -8.51 -22.92
N ASN A 189 14.10 -8.93 -22.11
CA ASN A 189 15.46 -8.38 -22.06
C ASN A 189 15.53 -6.87 -21.80
N ILE A 190 14.48 -6.29 -21.26
CA ILE A 190 14.36 -4.86 -20.93
C ILE A 190 14.10 -4.74 -19.44
N ARG A 191 14.88 -3.91 -18.75
CA ARG A 191 14.72 -3.64 -17.32
C ARG A 191 14.10 -2.26 -17.07
N PRO A 192 12.77 -2.14 -17.09
CA PRO A 192 12.08 -0.87 -16.93
C PRO A 192 11.76 -0.56 -15.45
N ASP A 193 12.78 -0.50 -14.57
CA ASP A 193 12.61 -0.21 -13.14
C ASP A 193 11.74 1.02 -12.92
N GLY A 194 12.07 2.14 -13.57
CA GLY A 194 11.34 3.39 -13.44
C GLY A 194 9.87 3.29 -13.83
N VAL A 195 9.53 2.44 -14.79
CA VAL A 195 8.15 2.22 -15.23
C VAL A 195 7.32 1.54 -14.14
N PHE A 196 7.82 0.47 -13.53
CA PHE A 196 7.07 -0.27 -12.51
C PHE A 196 6.97 0.49 -11.19
N PHE A 197 8.02 1.20 -10.76
CA PHE A 197 7.95 2.03 -9.56
C PHE A 197 7.12 3.30 -9.77
N SER A 198 7.08 3.87 -10.99
CA SER A 198 6.11 4.92 -11.32
C SER A 198 4.68 4.38 -11.32
N GLY A 199 4.49 3.12 -11.69
CA GLY A 199 3.21 2.41 -11.59
C GLY A 199 2.72 2.27 -10.14
N GLN A 200 3.62 2.06 -9.17
CA GLN A 200 3.27 2.10 -7.75
C GLN A 200 2.73 3.47 -7.33
N THR A 201 3.38 4.53 -7.77
CA THR A 201 2.92 5.92 -7.53
C THR A 201 1.58 6.18 -8.21
N PHE A 202 1.38 5.67 -9.42
CA PHE A 202 0.12 5.75 -10.14
C PHE A 202 -1.03 5.06 -9.38
N ILE A 203 -0.81 3.84 -8.87
CA ILE A 203 -1.76 3.12 -8.01
C ILE A 203 -2.12 3.99 -6.80
N ALA A 204 -1.13 4.56 -6.11
CA ALA A 204 -1.35 5.39 -4.93
C ALA A 204 -2.20 6.63 -5.24
N LYS A 205 -1.98 7.30 -6.40
CA LYS A 205 -2.77 8.47 -6.82
C LYS A 205 -4.21 8.10 -7.18
N ILE A 206 -4.42 7.01 -7.92
CA ILE A 206 -5.77 6.50 -8.21
C ILE A 206 -6.50 6.12 -6.93
N THR A 207 -5.83 5.40 -6.04
CA THR A 207 -6.37 4.99 -4.74
C THR A 207 -6.84 6.20 -3.93
N ALA A 208 -6.03 7.27 -3.85
CA ALA A 208 -6.40 8.50 -3.17
C ALA A 208 -7.62 9.18 -3.85
N GLY A 209 -7.66 9.25 -5.19
CA GLY A 209 -8.77 9.81 -5.93
C GLY A 209 -10.09 9.06 -5.68
N ILE A 210 -10.07 7.73 -5.77
CA ILE A 210 -11.25 6.89 -5.50
C ILE A 210 -11.70 7.05 -4.03
N ALA A 211 -10.77 7.05 -3.08
CA ALA A 211 -11.09 7.24 -1.67
C ALA A 211 -11.75 8.61 -1.41
N THR A 212 -11.27 9.67 -2.07
CA THR A 212 -11.87 11.01 -1.98
C THR A 212 -13.31 11.01 -2.52
N LEU A 213 -13.55 10.38 -3.66
CA LEU A 213 -14.91 10.23 -4.22
C LEU A 213 -15.83 9.46 -3.28
N LEU A 214 -15.34 8.33 -2.71
CA LEU A 214 -16.09 7.54 -1.75
C LEU A 214 -16.37 8.33 -0.46
N SER A 215 -15.43 9.16 0.01
CA SER A 215 -15.65 9.99 1.19
C SER A 215 -16.76 11.03 0.94
N GLY A 216 -16.76 11.70 -0.22
CA GLY A 216 -17.80 12.62 -0.62
C GLY A 216 -19.17 11.96 -0.72
N LEU A 217 -19.22 10.74 -1.28
CA LEU A 217 -20.44 9.95 -1.35
C LEU A 217 -21.00 9.61 0.05
N ILE A 218 -20.15 9.15 0.96
CA ILE A 218 -20.55 8.83 2.34
C ILE A 218 -21.06 10.09 3.05
N TYR A 219 -20.32 11.19 2.96
CA TYR A 219 -20.76 12.47 3.53
C TYR A 219 -22.13 12.91 2.98
N SER A 220 -22.35 12.78 1.67
CA SER A 220 -23.64 13.09 1.04
C SER A 220 -24.77 12.22 1.58
N ILE A 221 -24.57 10.91 1.71
CA ILE A 221 -25.58 9.96 2.24
C ILE A 221 -25.96 10.29 3.68
N TYR A 222 -25.00 10.72 4.51
CA TYR A 222 -25.22 11.08 5.91
C TYR A 222 -25.59 12.57 6.13
N GLY A 223 -25.83 13.32 5.05
CA GLY A 223 -26.33 14.69 5.10
C GLY A 223 -25.30 15.75 5.47
N PHE A 224 -24.01 15.52 5.23
CA PHE A 224 -22.97 16.54 5.34
C PHE A 224 -23.13 17.57 4.20
N SER A 225 -24.09 18.50 4.35
CA SER A 225 -24.18 19.70 3.54
C SER A 225 -23.34 20.82 4.15
N ASP A 226 -23.00 21.86 3.39
CA ASP A 226 -22.24 23.00 3.89
C ASP A 226 -22.86 23.62 5.13
N ALA A 227 -24.20 23.82 5.11
CA ALA A 227 -24.94 24.35 6.25
C ALA A 227 -24.87 23.47 7.51
N ASN A 228 -24.82 22.16 7.34
CA ASN A 228 -24.72 21.22 8.44
C ASN A 228 -23.28 21.12 8.98
N VAL A 229 -22.29 21.18 8.11
CA VAL A 229 -20.86 21.27 8.48
C VAL A 229 -20.62 22.55 9.28
N ASP A 230 -21.18 23.69 8.85
CA ASP A 230 -21.07 24.95 9.55
C ASP A 230 -21.71 24.89 10.97
N LYS A 231 -22.84 24.22 11.12
CA LYS A 231 -23.45 23.98 12.43
C LYS A 231 -22.50 23.16 13.33
N VAL A 232 -22.00 22.02 12.87
CA VAL A 232 -21.08 21.20 13.63
C VAL A 232 -19.82 22.00 14.02
N ASN A 233 -19.26 22.77 13.10
CA ASN A 233 -18.13 23.64 13.35
C ASN A 233 -18.42 24.72 14.38
N ALA A 234 -19.61 25.34 14.35
CA ALA A 234 -20.03 26.32 15.32
C ALA A 234 -20.12 25.69 16.74
N TYR A 235 -20.66 24.49 16.88
CA TYR A 235 -20.72 23.76 18.15
C TYR A 235 -19.32 23.41 18.68
N VAL A 236 -18.45 22.91 17.84
CA VAL A 236 -17.05 22.62 18.21
C VAL A 236 -16.32 23.90 18.62
N SER A 237 -16.53 24.99 17.88
CA SER A 237 -15.93 26.31 18.18
C SER A 237 -16.42 26.91 19.49
N ALA A 238 -17.65 26.60 19.89
CA ALA A 238 -18.22 26.95 21.19
C ALA A 238 -17.71 26.06 22.35
N GLY A 239 -16.84 25.08 22.07
CA GLY A 239 -16.33 24.14 23.07
C GLY A 239 -17.30 23.03 23.44
N GLN A 240 -18.40 22.90 22.71
CA GLN A 240 -19.41 21.85 22.91
C GLN A 240 -18.96 20.56 22.22
N GLN A 241 -19.54 19.44 22.64
CA GLN A 241 -19.21 18.12 22.14
C GLN A 241 -20.32 17.58 21.25
N PRO A 242 -20.17 17.58 19.92
CA PRO A 242 -21.22 17.14 18.99
C PRO A 242 -21.73 15.73 19.28
N ARG A 243 -20.86 14.81 19.74
CA ARG A 243 -21.22 13.42 20.06
C ARG A 243 -22.32 13.27 21.14
N LEU A 244 -22.54 14.29 21.97
CA LEU A 244 -23.55 14.25 23.03
C LEU A 244 -24.93 14.69 22.55
N LEU A 245 -25.05 15.24 21.36
CA LEU A 245 -26.25 15.79 20.78
C LEU A 245 -26.84 14.86 19.73
N PRO A 246 -28.07 14.39 19.88
CA PRO A 246 -28.71 13.49 18.93
C PRO A 246 -28.80 14.04 17.50
N GLU A 247 -28.84 15.37 17.38
CA GLU A 247 -28.83 16.06 16.07
C GLU A 247 -27.61 15.70 15.21
N PHE A 248 -26.46 15.43 15.84
CA PHE A 248 -25.21 15.12 15.15
C PHE A 248 -24.88 13.62 15.07
N ASP A 249 -25.75 12.74 15.58
CA ASP A 249 -25.55 11.28 15.52
C ASP A 249 -25.30 10.77 14.08
N PRO A 250 -26.01 11.25 13.02
CA PRO A 250 -25.71 10.83 11.65
C PRO A 250 -24.27 11.15 11.22
N TYR A 251 -23.75 12.31 11.62
CA TYR A 251 -22.38 12.72 11.24
C TYR A 251 -21.31 11.92 11.98
N MET A 252 -21.52 11.68 13.28
CA MET A 252 -20.63 10.82 14.06
C MET A 252 -20.62 9.41 13.48
N ARG A 253 -21.79 8.88 13.13
CA ARG A 253 -21.90 7.57 12.46
C ARG A 253 -21.16 7.55 11.13
N ALA A 254 -21.27 8.58 10.30
CA ALA A 254 -20.56 8.68 9.03
C ALA A 254 -19.04 8.57 9.22
N LEU A 255 -18.48 9.27 10.20
CA LEU A 255 -17.05 9.24 10.50
C LEU A 255 -16.60 7.83 10.92
N PHE A 256 -17.36 7.18 11.82
CA PHE A 256 -17.03 5.80 12.22
C PHE A 256 -17.23 4.79 11.09
N VAL A 257 -18.24 4.95 10.25
CA VAL A 257 -18.40 4.14 9.04
C VAL A 257 -17.19 4.30 8.13
N MET A 258 -16.73 5.53 7.88
CA MET A 258 -15.59 5.79 6.98
C MET A 258 -14.29 5.15 7.45
N VAL A 259 -14.03 5.09 8.75
CA VAL A 259 -12.80 4.50 9.30
C VAL A 259 -12.89 2.97 9.48
N SER A 260 -14.05 2.38 9.23
CA SER A 260 -14.30 0.97 9.55
C SER A 260 -14.77 0.12 8.36
N ILE A 261 -16.00 0.29 7.92
CA ILE A 261 -16.66 -0.61 6.94
C ILE A 261 -15.95 -0.57 5.58
N PRO A 262 -15.76 0.58 4.91
CA PRO A 262 -15.09 0.60 3.62
C PRO A 262 -13.63 0.11 3.69
N PRO A 263 -12.80 0.45 4.71
CA PRO A 263 -11.49 -0.16 4.86
C PRO A 263 -11.52 -1.69 4.97
N ALA A 264 -12.46 -2.26 5.70
CA ALA A 264 -12.63 -3.72 5.79
C ALA A 264 -12.99 -4.32 4.42
N ILE A 265 -13.94 -3.69 3.70
CA ILE A 265 -14.29 -4.09 2.32
C ILE A 265 -13.07 -3.96 1.40
N GLY A 266 -12.30 -2.89 1.50
CA GLY A 266 -11.08 -2.68 0.73
C GLY A 266 -10.03 -3.77 0.97
N CYS A 267 -9.92 -4.27 2.21
CA CYS A 267 -9.06 -5.42 2.52
C CYS A 267 -9.53 -6.69 1.78
N VAL A 268 -10.82 -7.01 1.83
CA VAL A 268 -11.40 -8.16 1.13
C VAL A 268 -11.18 -8.04 -0.38
N LEU A 269 -11.52 -6.90 -0.97
CA LEU A 269 -11.38 -6.65 -2.40
C LEU A 269 -9.92 -6.72 -2.87
N SER A 270 -8.97 -6.27 -2.04
CA SER A 270 -7.54 -6.35 -2.33
C SER A 270 -7.01 -7.79 -2.36
N ILE A 271 -7.63 -8.71 -1.61
CA ILE A 271 -7.26 -10.13 -1.59
C ILE A 271 -7.64 -10.82 -2.91
N LEU A 272 -8.80 -10.52 -3.50
CA LEU A 272 -9.36 -11.26 -4.63
C LEU A 272 -8.39 -11.44 -5.82
N PRO A 273 -7.74 -10.39 -6.35
CA PRO A 273 -6.78 -10.56 -7.44
C PRO A 273 -5.56 -11.38 -7.07
N MET A 274 -5.18 -11.38 -5.77
CA MET A 274 -4.00 -12.07 -5.27
C MET A 274 -4.22 -13.58 -5.10
N LEU A 275 -5.47 -14.06 -5.03
CA LEU A 275 -5.75 -15.49 -4.99
C LEU A 275 -5.14 -16.21 -6.21
N ASN A 276 -5.20 -15.58 -7.38
CA ASN A 276 -4.64 -16.08 -8.63
C ASN A 276 -3.40 -15.29 -9.07
N TYR A 277 -2.49 -14.99 -8.11
CA TYR A 277 -1.23 -14.34 -8.43
C TYR A 277 -0.28 -15.33 -9.14
N PRO A 278 0.21 -15.00 -10.36
CA PRO A 278 0.87 -15.98 -11.21
C PRO A 278 2.34 -16.24 -10.85
N LEU A 279 3.01 -15.30 -10.16
CA LEU A 279 4.44 -15.39 -9.87
C LEU A 279 4.68 -15.97 -8.47
N SER A 280 5.08 -17.24 -8.38
CA SER A 280 5.47 -17.86 -7.11
C SER A 280 6.88 -17.42 -6.68
N ASP A 281 7.17 -17.48 -5.36
CA ASP A 281 8.52 -17.13 -4.86
C ASP A 281 9.61 -18.07 -5.39
N LYS A 282 9.26 -19.35 -5.65
CA LYS A 282 10.17 -20.30 -6.29
C LYS A 282 10.53 -19.81 -7.68
N ARG A 283 9.52 -19.44 -8.48
CA ARG A 283 9.73 -18.92 -9.83
C ARG A 283 10.48 -17.57 -9.84
N SER A 284 10.19 -16.68 -8.90
CA SER A 284 10.98 -15.44 -8.74
C SER A 284 12.45 -15.70 -8.48
N LYS A 285 12.78 -16.71 -7.67
CA LYS A 285 14.18 -17.10 -7.42
C LYS A 285 14.84 -17.68 -8.67
N GLU A 286 14.18 -18.57 -9.37
CA GLU A 286 14.68 -19.17 -10.62
C GLU A 286 14.97 -18.08 -11.68
N ILE A 287 14.06 -17.10 -11.81
CA ILE A 287 14.26 -15.93 -12.69
C ILE A 287 15.48 -15.11 -12.26
N LEU A 288 15.59 -14.82 -10.96
CA LEU A 288 16.70 -14.05 -10.43
C LEU A 288 18.05 -14.76 -10.66
N ASP A 289 18.11 -16.07 -10.41
CA ASP A 289 19.32 -16.88 -10.63
C ASP A 289 19.71 -16.89 -12.12
N ALA A 290 18.75 -17.05 -13.02
CA ALA A 290 18.96 -16.98 -14.47
C ALA A 290 19.48 -15.59 -14.89
N LEU A 291 18.91 -14.50 -14.35
CA LEU A 291 19.36 -13.14 -14.62
C LEU A 291 20.78 -12.87 -14.10
N ILE A 292 21.15 -13.38 -12.93
CA ILE A 292 22.51 -13.27 -12.38
C ILE A 292 23.52 -13.91 -13.34
N ILE A 293 23.23 -15.12 -13.82
CA ILE A 293 24.11 -15.82 -14.76
C ILE A 293 24.20 -15.07 -16.09
N ARG A 294 23.07 -14.60 -16.63
CA ARG A 294 23.03 -13.79 -17.87
C ARG A 294 23.87 -12.53 -17.75
N ARG A 295 23.70 -11.79 -16.65
CA ARG A 295 24.46 -10.55 -16.38
C ARG A 295 25.96 -10.82 -16.23
N ALA A 296 26.35 -11.89 -15.55
CA ALA A 296 27.75 -12.31 -15.45
C ALA A 296 28.35 -12.68 -16.81
N GLY A 297 27.60 -13.38 -17.67
CA GLY A 297 28.00 -13.69 -19.03
C GLY A 297 28.17 -12.45 -19.89
N ILE A 298 27.33 -11.44 -19.80
CA ILE A 298 27.45 -10.15 -20.50
C ILE A 298 28.67 -9.38 -20.00
N THR A 299 28.92 -9.36 -18.70
CA THR A 299 30.09 -8.68 -18.11
C THR A 299 31.38 -9.36 -18.50
N ALA A 300 31.42 -10.69 -18.54
CA ALA A 300 32.57 -11.46 -19.04
C ALA A 300 32.81 -11.24 -20.54
N LYS A 301 31.75 -11.11 -21.34
CA LYS A 301 31.84 -10.81 -22.79
C LYS A 301 32.34 -9.41 -23.06
N ALA A 302 32.00 -8.43 -22.23
CA ALA A 302 32.51 -7.07 -22.29
C ALA A 302 33.99 -6.95 -21.84
N ALA A 303 34.47 -7.90 -21.05
CA ALA A 303 35.84 -7.94 -20.54
C ALA A 303 36.80 -8.77 -21.42
N VAL A 304 36.29 -9.59 -22.34
CA VAL A 304 37.06 -10.48 -23.24
C VAL A 304 36.65 -10.17 -24.67
N ASP A 305 37.63 -9.78 -25.49
CA ASP A 305 37.49 -9.51 -26.93
C ASP A 305 36.80 -10.64 -27.72
N PRO A 306 36.12 -10.38 -28.84
CA PRO A 306 34.94 -11.06 -29.34
C PRO A 306 35.13 -12.42 -30.00
N MET A 307 35.75 -13.38 -29.35
CA MET A 307 35.66 -14.78 -29.78
C MET A 307 34.57 -15.54 -29.04
N GLU A 308 33.43 -15.67 -29.71
CA GLU A 308 32.32 -16.59 -29.51
C GLU A 308 32.24 -17.35 -28.18
N CYS A 309 31.45 -16.83 -27.28
CA CYS A 309 31.06 -17.58 -26.10
C CYS A 309 29.85 -18.52 -26.41
N LYS A 310 30.14 -19.76 -26.81
CA LYS A 310 29.15 -20.83 -27.00
C LYS A 310 28.19 -21.02 -25.80
N VAL A 311 28.63 -20.61 -24.60
CA VAL A 311 27.84 -20.74 -23.36
C VAL A 311 26.61 -19.83 -23.38
N VAL A 312 26.66 -18.64 -23.98
CA VAL A 312 25.54 -17.69 -24.06
C VAL A 312 24.44 -18.20 -25.00
N LYS A 313 24.85 -18.82 -26.14
CA LYS A 313 23.88 -19.45 -27.08
C LYS A 313 23.20 -20.67 -26.48
N LEU A 314 23.91 -21.54 -25.78
CA LEU A 314 23.36 -22.68 -25.06
C LEU A 314 22.37 -22.23 -23.96
N PHE A 315 22.61 -21.09 -23.32
CA PHE A 315 21.73 -20.56 -22.27
C PHE A 315 20.45 -19.95 -22.86
N ASP A 316 20.53 -19.23 -23.98
CA ASP A 316 19.34 -18.68 -24.65
C ASP A 316 18.47 -19.81 -25.23
N GLU A 317 19.08 -20.86 -25.81
CA GLU A 317 18.36 -22.06 -26.28
C GLU A 317 17.72 -22.84 -25.14
N THR A 318 18.38 -22.99 -23.98
CA THR A 318 17.81 -23.66 -22.81
C THR A 318 16.64 -22.90 -22.21
N ILE A 319 16.69 -21.56 -22.24
CA ILE A 319 15.62 -20.69 -21.75
C ILE A 319 14.41 -20.75 -22.69
N GLN A 320 14.62 -20.75 -24.01
CA GLN A 320 13.53 -20.88 -24.98
C GLN A 320 12.82 -22.24 -24.86
N LEU A 321 13.57 -23.33 -24.72
CA LEU A 321 12.99 -24.67 -24.51
C LEU A 321 12.19 -24.77 -23.21
N TYR A 322 12.55 -24.01 -22.18
CA TYR A 322 11.81 -23.98 -20.91
C TYR A 322 10.51 -23.16 -20.99
N ASP A 323 10.51 -22.06 -21.74
CA ASP A 323 9.33 -21.21 -21.98
C ASP A 323 8.30 -21.93 -22.88
N GLU A 324 8.77 -22.63 -23.93
CA GLU A 324 7.89 -23.44 -24.80
C GLU A 324 7.22 -24.61 -24.05
N SER A 325 7.94 -25.26 -23.12
CA SER A 325 7.36 -26.34 -22.31
C SER A 325 6.34 -25.86 -21.27
N GLU A 326 6.41 -24.61 -20.79
CA GLU A 326 5.41 -24.05 -19.88
C GLU A 326 4.18 -23.48 -20.63
N GLU A 327 4.33 -22.95 -21.83
CA GLU A 327 3.20 -22.54 -22.67
C GLU A 327 2.33 -23.75 -23.06
N ASP A 328 2.96 -24.87 -23.40
CA ASP A 328 2.26 -26.14 -23.69
C ASP A 328 1.53 -26.74 -22.47
N VAL A 329 2.07 -26.56 -21.26
CA VAL A 329 1.43 -27.02 -20.00
C VAL A 329 0.25 -26.13 -19.62
N VAL A 330 0.33 -24.84 -19.88
CA VAL A 330 -0.76 -23.88 -19.56
C VAL A 330 -1.89 -24.00 -20.60
N GLU A 331 -1.56 -24.21 -21.88
CA GLU A 331 -2.56 -24.37 -22.94
C GLU A 331 -3.33 -25.69 -22.80
N ASN A 332 -2.68 -26.76 -22.35
CA ASN A 332 -3.33 -28.03 -22.05
C ASN A 332 -4.15 -28.06 -20.77
N ALA A 333 -3.88 -27.16 -19.81
CA ALA A 333 -4.67 -27.01 -18.58
C ALA A 333 -5.92 -26.12 -18.74
N GLU A 334 -6.03 -25.36 -19.83
CA GLU A 334 -7.24 -24.59 -20.19
C GLU A 334 -8.22 -25.37 -21.08
N VAL A 335 -7.87 -26.58 -21.49
CA VAL A 335 -8.69 -27.44 -22.41
C VAL A 335 -9.31 -28.63 -21.66
N GLU A 336 -8.95 -28.91 -20.40
CA GLU A 336 -9.65 -29.81 -19.49
C GLU A 336 -10.48 -29.01 -18.43
#